data_094a179608d0f4a4e6e500b9cad3a4ca
#
_entry.id   094a179608d0f4a4e6e500b9cad3a4ca
#
_cell.length_a   1.000
_cell.length_b   1.000
_cell.length_c   1.000
_cell.angle_alpha   90.00
_cell.angle_beta   90.00
_cell.angle_gamma   90.00
#
_symmetry.space_group_name_H-M   'P 1'
#
loop_
_entity.id
_entity.type
_entity.pdbx_description
1 polymer ?
#
loop_
_entity_poly.entity_id
_entity_poly.type
_entity_poly.pdbx_seq_one_letter_code
_entity_poly.pdbx_strand_id
1 'polypeptide(L)'
;MNYQKVYTKNYFSGRDSFFYSLGYGRFSTIFFNNQFKVIEPYLKNIKKGRILDVGCAYGFMLQRFPDRYEKYGIDVSAHAITEAKKRNPRSIFKISGAENKLPFPNNFFDVIICNDVLEHLENPGVALKNIHRILKPGGILYVNTPNFNWLRKNLFAYADKKEHHISLLSHQTLLSLLNRTGFKILDHYTFSNLTFFFFLIFRSNIGHESAAISQKI
;
A
#
# COMPACT_ATOMS: atom_id res chain seq x y z
N MET A 1 -4.14 -9.47 16.07
CA MET A 1 -4.48 -10.51 15.05
C MET A 1 -3.25 -11.33 14.66
N ASN A 2 -3.36 -12.65 14.39
CA ASN A 2 -2.21 -13.41 13.85
C ASN A 2 -2.22 -13.36 12.32
N TYR A 3 -1.64 -12.30 11.76
CA TYR A 3 -1.62 -12.02 10.33
C TYR A 3 -0.99 -13.14 9.48
N GLN A 4 -0.01 -13.89 10.00
CA GLN A 4 0.64 -14.98 9.27
C GLN A 4 -0.32 -16.16 8.99
N LYS A 5 -1.34 -16.35 9.84
CA LYS A 5 -2.37 -17.37 9.61
C LYS A 5 -3.44 -16.93 8.60
N VAL A 6 -3.61 -15.63 8.39
CA VAL A 6 -4.59 -15.08 7.46
C VAL A 6 -4.01 -15.02 6.05
N TYR A 7 -2.83 -14.39 5.87
CA TYR A 7 -2.23 -14.15 4.55
C TYR A 7 -1.37 -15.32 4.08
N THR A 8 -2.04 -16.46 3.87
CA THR A 8 -1.43 -17.72 3.43
C THR A 8 -1.42 -17.83 1.89
N LYS A 9 -0.88 -18.95 1.37
CA LYS A 9 -0.99 -19.30 -0.06
C LYS A 9 -2.45 -19.32 -0.53
N ASN A 10 -3.39 -19.78 0.31
CA ASN A 10 -4.81 -19.85 -0.05
C ASN A 10 -5.42 -18.45 -0.24
N TYR A 11 -5.04 -17.47 0.59
CA TYR A 11 -5.44 -16.09 0.39
C TYR A 11 -5.03 -15.56 -0.99
N PHE A 12 -3.75 -15.66 -1.34
CA PHE A 12 -3.22 -15.18 -2.62
C PHE A 12 -3.69 -16.01 -3.84
N SER A 13 -4.12 -17.25 -3.64
CA SER A 13 -4.74 -18.06 -4.71
C SER A 13 -6.22 -17.76 -4.94
N GLY A 14 -6.83 -16.93 -4.08
CA GLY A 14 -8.22 -16.54 -4.14
C GLY A 14 -9.21 -17.47 -3.43
N ARG A 15 -8.74 -18.53 -2.76
CA ARG A 15 -9.63 -19.40 -1.97
C ARG A 15 -10.23 -18.66 -0.77
N ASP A 16 -9.40 -17.89 -0.07
CA ASP A 16 -9.76 -17.18 1.15
C ASP A 16 -9.92 -15.67 0.94
N SER A 17 -9.83 -15.18 -0.31
CA SER A 17 -10.01 -13.78 -0.69
C SER A 17 -11.21 -13.60 -1.61
N PHE A 18 -11.85 -12.45 -1.53
CA PHE A 18 -12.91 -12.03 -2.45
C PHE A 18 -12.31 -11.42 -3.73
N PHE A 19 -11.36 -10.49 -3.55
CA PHE A 19 -10.77 -9.74 -4.67
C PHE A 19 -9.79 -10.56 -5.50
N TYR A 20 -9.16 -11.58 -4.90
CA TYR A 20 -8.18 -12.43 -5.59
C TYR A 20 -8.78 -13.74 -6.11
N SER A 21 -10.10 -13.83 -6.26
CA SER A 21 -10.79 -15.06 -6.75
C SER A 21 -10.25 -15.62 -8.06
N LEU A 22 -9.60 -14.79 -8.89
CA LEU A 22 -8.90 -15.18 -10.12
C LEU A 22 -7.36 -15.26 -9.97
N GLY A 23 -6.85 -15.20 -8.72
CA GLY A 23 -5.43 -15.17 -8.38
C GLY A 23 -4.84 -13.76 -8.38
N TYR A 24 -4.04 -13.47 -7.35
CA TYR A 24 -3.43 -12.15 -7.09
C TYR A 24 -2.62 -11.59 -8.28
N GLY A 25 -1.98 -12.47 -9.08
CA GLY A 25 -1.12 -12.04 -10.18
C GLY A 25 -1.83 -11.59 -11.45
N ARG A 26 -3.10 -11.94 -11.66
CA ARG A 26 -3.74 -11.83 -12.98
C ARG A 26 -3.91 -10.39 -13.48
N PHE A 27 -4.25 -9.46 -12.58
CA PHE A 27 -4.51 -8.06 -12.92
C PHE A 27 -3.56 -7.08 -12.26
N SER A 28 -2.62 -7.57 -11.45
CA SER A 28 -1.68 -6.75 -10.68
C SER A 28 -0.85 -5.81 -11.55
N THR A 29 -0.49 -6.24 -12.76
CA THR A 29 0.30 -5.42 -13.69
C THR A 29 -0.43 -4.15 -14.09
N ILE A 30 -1.70 -4.24 -14.49
CA ILE A 30 -2.51 -3.08 -14.93
C ILE A 30 -2.77 -2.16 -13.74
N PHE A 31 -3.18 -2.72 -12.61
CA PHE A 31 -3.45 -1.99 -11.37
C PHE A 31 -2.24 -1.17 -10.90
N PHE A 32 -1.09 -1.81 -10.73
CA PHE A 32 0.11 -1.12 -10.28
C PHE A 32 0.74 -0.20 -11.32
N ASN A 33 0.53 -0.43 -12.62
CA ASN A 33 0.91 0.55 -13.66
C ASN A 33 0.13 1.86 -13.50
N ASN A 34 -1.17 1.79 -13.26
CA ASN A 34 -2.00 2.98 -13.08
C ASN A 34 -1.60 3.74 -11.81
N GLN A 35 -1.36 3.05 -10.72
CA GLN A 35 -0.88 3.69 -9.49
C GLN A 35 0.51 4.31 -9.68
N PHE A 36 1.43 3.62 -10.34
CA PHE A 36 2.76 4.15 -10.60
C PHE A 36 2.72 5.46 -11.41
N LYS A 37 1.88 5.55 -12.45
CA LYS A 37 1.70 6.77 -13.25
C LYS A 37 1.29 7.99 -12.42
N VAL A 38 0.51 7.78 -11.35
CA VAL A 38 0.11 8.87 -10.44
C VAL A 38 1.24 9.28 -9.51
N ILE A 39 2.08 8.33 -9.08
CA ILE A 39 3.20 8.57 -8.16
C ILE A 39 4.40 9.17 -8.91
N GLU A 40 4.66 8.74 -10.13
CA GLU A 40 5.85 9.07 -10.92
C GLU A 40 6.18 10.57 -10.99
N PRO A 41 5.21 11.50 -11.17
CA PRO A 41 5.48 12.94 -11.19
C PRO A 41 6.18 13.47 -9.93
N TYR A 42 5.91 12.87 -8.77
CA TYR A 42 6.46 13.27 -7.48
C TYR A 42 7.87 12.70 -7.23
N LEU A 43 8.32 11.78 -8.10
CA LEU A 43 9.64 11.14 -8.02
C LEU A 43 10.68 11.79 -8.93
N LYS A 44 10.32 12.79 -9.73
CA LYS A 44 11.20 13.40 -10.77
C LYS A 44 12.53 13.91 -10.20
N ASN A 45 12.51 14.45 -8.99
CA ASN A 45 13.70 14.98 -8.33
C ASN A 45 14.55 13.92 -7.62
N ILE A 46 14.05 12.68 -7.51
CA ILE A 46 14.75 11.57 -6.86
C ILE A 46 15.45 10.75 -7.96
N LYS A 47 16.65 11.18 -8.34
CA LYS A 47 17.42 10.53 -9.43
C LYS A 47 17.91 9.13 -9.05
N LYS A 48 18.24 8.92 -7.77
CA LYS A 48 18.66 7.66 -7.17
C LYS A 48 18.20 7.63 -5.71
N GLY A 49 17.77 6.47 -5.20
CA GLY A 49 17.28 6.40 -3.81
C GLY A 49 16.88 4.99 -3.39
N ARG A 50 16.34 4.89 -2.18
CA ARG A 50 15.80 3.66 -1.59
C ARG A 50 14.30 3.71 -1.55
N ILE A 51 13.66 2.66 -2.03
CA ILE A 51 12.20 2.50 -1.99
C ILE A 51 11.84 1.34 -1.09
N LEU A 52 10.84 1.53 -0.25
CA LEU A 52 10.19 0.47 0.51
C LEU A 52 8.74 0.30 0.05
N ASP A 53 8.34 -0.94 -0.17
CA ASP A 53 6.95 -1.35 -0.32
C ASP A 53 6.50 -2.06 0.96
N VAL A 54 5.57 -1.45 1.70
CA VAL A 54 5.00 -1.97 2.95
C VAL A 54 3.76 -2.76 2.61
N GLY A 55 3.71 -4.05 2.98
CA GLY A 55 2.70 -4.99 2.50
C GLY A 55 2.95 -5.37 1.04
N CYS A 56 4.20 -5.66 0.70
CA CYS A 56 4.63 -5.81 -0.70
C CYS A 56 4.05 -7.04 -1.43
N ALA A 57 3.38 -7.94 -0.73
CA ALA A 57 2.85 -9.20 -1.28
C ALA A 57 3.89 -9.87 -2.22
N TYR A 58 3.55 -10.11 -3.48
CA TYR A 58 4.45 -10.73 -4.48
C TYR A 58 5.40 -9.74 -5.16
N GLY A 59 5.49 -8.48 -4.70
CA GLY A 59 6.43 -7.46 -5.17
C GLY A 59 6.13 -6.89 -6.56
N PHE A 60 4.88 -6.92 -7.02
CA PHE A 60 4.51 -6.37 -8.33
C PHE A 60 4.67 -4.85 -8.42
N MET A 61 4.42 -4.12 -7.33
CA MET A 61 4.61 -2.67 -7.30
C MET A 61 6.07 -2.29 -7.47
N LEU A 62 6.99 -3.02 -6.83
CA LEU A 62 8.43 -2.78 -6.94
C LEU A 62 8.97 -2.96 -8.36
N GLN A 63 8.33 -3.78 -9.20
CA GLN A 63 8.71 -3.92 -10.61
C GLN A 63 8.45 -2.68 -11.46
N ARG A 64 7.57 -1.78 -11.00
CA ARG A 64 7.25 -0.52 -11.72
C ARG A 64 8.36 0.51 -11.57
N PHE A 65 9.15 0.42 -10.50
CA PHE A 65 10.24 1.37 -10.25
C PHE A 65 11.49 1.01 -11.07
N PRO A 66 12.16 2.01 -11.69
CA PRO A 66 13.39 1.79 -12.43
C PRO A 66 14.52 1.21 -11.56
N ASP A 67 15.53 0.62 -12.20
CA ASP A 67 16.68 -0.02 -11.52
C ASP A 67 17.64 0.97 -10.84
N ARG A 68 17.46 2.27 -11.06
CA ARG A 68 18.18 3.32 -10.32
C ARG A 68 17.82 3.38 -8.82
N TYR A 69 16.74 2.70 -8.42
CA TYR A 69 16.34 2.60 -7.02
C TYR A 69 16.77 1.28 -6.39
N GLU A 70 17.30 1.34 -5.16
CA GLU A 70 17.43 0.17 -4.30
C GLU A 70 16.05 -0.19 -3.76
N LYS A 71 15.58 -1.40 -4.05
CA LYS A 71 14.20 -1.82 -3.80
C LYS A 71 14.11 -2.73 -2.58
N TYR A 72 13.23 -2.38 -1.66
CA TYR A 72 12.97 -3.11 -0.43
C TYR A 72 11.48 -3.44 -0.33
N GLY A 73 11.15 -4.58 0.27
CA GLY A 73 9.78 -4.97 0.56
C GLY A 73 9.65 -5.61 1.92
N ILE A 74 8.54 -5.34 2.59
CA ILE A 74 8.14 -6.05 3.81
C ILE A 74 6.72 -6.57 3.66
N ASP A 75 6.49 -7.75 4.21
CA ASP A 75 5.17 -8.38 4.31
C ASP A 75 5.14 -9.29 5.54
N VAL A 76 3.97 -9.53 6.10
CA VAL A 76 3.79 -10.47 7.22
C VAL A 76 3.79 -11.92 6.74
N SER A 77 3.48 -12.16 5.48
CA SER A 77 3.38 -13.48 4.86
C SER A 77 4.73 -13.98 4.38
N ALA A 78 5.24 -15.05 5.01
CA ALA A 78 6.45 -15.73 4.54
C ALA A 78 6.30 -16.30 3.12
N HIS A 79 5.07 -16.74 2.76
CA HIS A 79 4.77 -17.20 1.41
C HIS A 79 4.89 -16.06 0.40
N ALA A 80 4.30 -14.89 0.68
CA ALA A 80 4.38 -13.72 -0.18
C ALA A 80 5.85 -13.28 -0.39
N ILE A 81 6.63 -13.20 0.68
CA ILE A 81 8.06 -12.86 0.62
C ILE A 81 8.83 -13.86 -0.25
N THR A 82 8.52 -15.15 -0.17
CA THR A 82 9.18 -16.16 -1.02
C THR A 82 8.90 -15.90 -2.50
N GLU A 83 7.64 -15.61 -2.86
CA GLU A 83 7.25 -15.30 -4.24
C GLU A 83 7.81 -13.94 -4.71
N ALA A 84 7.86 -12.94 -3.82
CA ALA A 84 8.46 -11.64 -4.12
C ALA A 84 9.96 -11.75 -4.46
N LYS A 85 10.72 -12.54 -3.70
CA LYS A 85 12.15 -12.81 -3.96
C LYS A 85 12.40 -13.45 -5.32
N LYS A 86 11.58 -14.45 -5.70
CA LYS A 86 11.67 -15.10 -7.02
C LYS A 86 11.46 -14.08 -8.15
N ARG A 87 10.50 -13.18 -7.97
CA ARG A 87 10.08 -12.20 -8.97
C ARG A 87 11.02 -10.99 -9.07
N ASN A 88 11.65 -10.63 -7.96
CA ASN A 88 12.53 -9.46 -7.84
C ASN A 88 13.88 -9.85 -7.18
N PRO A 89 14.74 -10.64 -7.86
CA PRO A 89 15.92 -11.24 -7.23
C PRO A 89 16.97 -10.21 -6.77
N ARG A 90 16.93 -8.99 -7.29
CA ARG A 90 17.83 -7.88 -6.90
C ARG A 90 17.28 -7.01 -5.76
N SER A 91 16.09 -7.32 -5.25
CA SER A 91 15.44 -6.54 -4.18
C SER A 91 15.64 -7.24 -2.82
N ILE A 92 15.55 -6.46 -1.74
CA ILE A 92 15.74 -6.93 -0.37
C ILE A 92 14.37 -7.07 0.30
N PHE A 93 14.05 -8.28 0.76
CA PHE A 93 12.76 -8.57 1.39
C PHE A 93 12.92 -9.08 2.81
N LYS A 94 12.06 -8.58 3.73
CA LYS A 94 11.99 -9.03 5.13
C LYS A 94 10.55 -9.35 5.53
N ILE A 95 10.38 -10.33 6.42
CA ILE A 95 9.09 -10.61 7.06
C ILE A 95 8.94 -9.63 8.22
N SER A 96 7.94 -8.72 8.13
CA SER A 96 7.65 -7.73 9.17
C SER A 96 6.24 -7.17 9.01
N GLY A 97 5.56 -6.90 10.14
CA GLY A 97 4.30 -6.15 10.16
C GLY A 97 4.54 -4.65 10.30
N ALA A 98 3.66 -3.83 9.71
CA ALA A 98 3.78 -2.37 9.72
C ALA A 98 3.61 -1.74 11.12
N GLU A 99 2.86 -2.39 12.02
CA GLU A 99 2.68 -1.94 13.41
C GLU A 99 3.87 -2.28 14.30
N ASN A 100 4.74 -3.22 13.88
CA ASN A 100 5.97 -3.52 14.61
C ASN A 100 7.02 -2.45 14.37
N LYS A 101 8.04 -2.39 15.26
CA LYS A 101 9.23 -1.58 14.97
C LYS A 101 9.88 -2.09 13.68
N LEU A 102 9.75 -1.30 12.62
CA LEU A 102 10.30 -1.66 11.32
C LEU A 102 11.83 -1.84 11.37
N PRO A 103 12.39 -2.91 10.77
CA PRO A 103 13.80 -3.29 10.89
C PRO A 103 14.72 -2.47 9.98
N PHE A 104 14.55 -1.14 9.99
CA PHE A 104 15.32 -0.18 9.21
C PHE A 104 15.72 1.03 10.09
N PRO A 105 16.86 1.68 9.77
CA PRO A 105 17.28 2.90 10.44
C PRO A 105 16.29 4.07 10.26
N ASN A 106 16.38 5.08 11.10
CA ASN A 106 15.66 6.34 10.88
C ASN A 106 16.16 7.00 9.59
N ASN A 107 15.27 7.69 8.89
CA ASN A 107 15.61 8.48 7.69
C ASN A 107 16.35 7.67 6.62
N PHE A 108 15.90 6.46 6.35
CA PHE A 108 16.60 5.52 5.47
C PHE A 108 16.06 5.54 4.04
N PHE A 109 14.74 5.66 3.87
CA PHE A 109 14.07 5.58 2.57
C PHE A 109 13.79 6.97 1.98
N ASP A 110 13.91 7.07 0.66
CA ASP A 110 13.52 8.26 -0.11
C ASP A 110 12.04 8.20 -0.50
N VAL A 111 11.51 6.98 -0.72
CA VAL A 111 10.12 6.72 -1.09
C VAL A 111 9.60 5.52 -0.30
N ILE A 112 8.39 5.63 0.21
CA ILE A 112 7.65 4.50 0.81
C ILE A 112 6.29 4.39 0.15
N ILE A 113 5.91 3.17 -0.22
CA ILE A 113 4.59 2.80 -0.72
C ILE A 113 3.89 1.97 0.35
N CYS A 114 2.61 2.23 0.57
CA CYS A 114 1.76 1.50 1.51
C CYS A 114 0.38 1.33 0.87
N ASN A 115 0.22 0.24 0.11
CA ASN A 115 -1.00 -0.07 -0.63
C ASN A 115 -1.80 -1.15 0.07
N ASP A 116 -3.08 -0.87 0.35
CA ASP A 116 -4.03 -1.84 0.89
C ASP A 116 -3.46 -2.58 2.12
N VAL A 117 -2.98 -1.79 3.10
CA VAL A 117 -2.38 -2.29 4.35
C VAL A 117 -3.08 -1.72 5.57
N LEU A 118 -3.38 -0.41 5.58
CA LEU A 118 -3.86 0.29 6.78
C LEU A 118 -5.18 -0.27 7.29
N GLU A 119 -6.07 -0.70 6.39
CA GLU A 119 -7.37 -1.30 6.71
C GLU A 119 -7.28 -2.63 7.46
N HIS A 120 -6.15 -3.31 7.35
CA HIS A 120 -5.89 -4.60 8.02
C HIS A 120 -5.29 -4.45 9.42
N LEU A 121 -4.88 -3.24 9.81
CA LEU A 121 -4.14 -2.98 11.06
C LEU A 121 -5.08 -2.62 12.22
N GLU A 122 -4.74 -3.04 13.41
CA GLU A 122 -5.45 -2.64 14.62
C GLU A 122 -5.22 -1.14 14.93
N ASN A 123 -4.00 -0.64 14.64
CA ASN A 123 -3.60 0.73 14.89
C ASN A 123 -2.88 1.36 13.68
N PRO A 124 -3.61 1.81 12.63
CA PRO A 124 -2.99 2.43 11.44
C PRO A 124 -2.07 3.61 11.77
N GLY A 125 -2.38 4.35 12.84
CA GLY A 125 -1.54 5.47 13.29
C GLY A 125 -0.15 5.04 13.80
N VAL A 126 -0.03 3.85 14.40
CA VAL A 126 1.27 3.29 14.80
C VAL A 126 2.10 2.94 13.56
N ALA A 127 1.47 2.32 12.56
CA ALA A 127 2.13 2.01 11.29
C ALA A 127 2.64 3.28 10.59
N LEU A 128 1.82 4.35 10.51
CA LEU A 128 2.23 5.62 9.92
C LEU A 128 3.38 6.30 10.70
N LYS A 129 3.39 6.23 12.04
CA LYS A 129 4.54 6.71 12.84
C LYS A 129 5.81 5.89 12.56
N ASN A 130 5.71 4.57 12.41
CA ASN A 130 6.83 3.73 12.03
C ASN A 130 7.36 4.07 10.64
N ILE A 131 6.46 4.29 9.67
CA ILE A 131 6.78 4.73 8.31
C ILE A 131 7.45 6.11 8.35
N HIS A 132 6.89 7.06 9.10
CA HIS A 132 7.48 8.40 9.25
C HIS A 132 8.91 8.34 9.81
N ARG A 133 9.17 7.49 10.80
CA ARG A 133 10.50 7.33 11.39
C ARG A 133 11.56 6.94 10.36
N ILE A 134 11.25 5.98 9.48
CA ILE A 134 12.21 5.42 8.51
C ILE A 134 12.26 6.19 7.18
N LEU A 135 11.27 7.05 6.89
CA LEU A 135 11.28 7.94 5.74
C LEU A 135 12.21 9.12 6.00
N LYS A 136 12.98 9.55 5.02
CA LYS A 136 13.84 10.74 5.10
C LYS A 136 13.01 12.02 5.20
N PRO A 137 13.52 13.10 5.84
CA PRO A 137 12.95 14.43 5.65
C PRO A 137 12.85 14.76 4.15
N GLY A 138 11.72 15.29 3.72
CA GLY A 138 11.45 15.51 2.29
C GLY A 138 11.13 14.25 1.47
N GLY A 139 11.21 13.05 2.05
CA GLY A 139 10.85 11.79 1.40
C GLY A 139 9.36 11.68 1.11
N ILE A 140 9.00 10.88 0.11
CA ILE A 140 7.63 10.72 -0.40
C ILE A 140 7.00 9.44 0.16
N LEU A 141 5.80 9.58 0.69
CA LEU A 141 4.91 8.48 1.05
C LEU A 141 3.71 8.47 0.12
N TYR A 142 3.46 7.34 -0.52
CA TYR A 142 2.19 7.02 -1.16
C TYR A 142 1.41 6.05 -0.29
N VAL A 143 0.16 6.37 -0.02
CA VAL A 143 -0.79 5.49 0.69
C VAL A 143 -2.03 5.32 -0.15
N ASN A 144 -2.50 4.09 -0.24
CA ASN A 144 -3.80 3.72 -0.75
C ASN A 144 -4.51 2.78 0.24
N THR A 145 -5.80 2.94 0.41
CA THR A 145 -6.65 2.11 1.27
C THR A 145 -8.12 2.22 0.83
N PRO A 146 -8.95 1.22 1.08
CA PRO A 146 -10.38 1.30 0.86
C PRO A 146 -11.01 2.54 1.50
N ASN A 147 -11.84 3.26 0.74
CA ASN A 147 -12.53 4.45 1.21
C ASN A 147 -13.85 4.10 1.87
N PHE A 148 -13.94 4.21 3.19
CA PHE A 148 -15.18 3.96 3.93
C PHE A 148 -16.19 5.11 3.72
N ASN A 149 -16.93 5.03 2.63
CA ASN A 149 -18.02 5.92 2.28
C ASN A 149 -19.37 5.17 2.20
N TRP A 150 -20.45 5.89 1.88
CA TRP A 150 -21.78 5.30 1.75
C TRP A 150 -21.81 4.16 0.71
N LEU A 151 -21.16 4.35 -0.44
CA LEU A 151 -21.11 3.36 -1.52
C LEU A 151 -20.45 2.05 -1.03
N ARG A 152 -19.27 2.14 -0.39
CA ARG A 152 -18.57 0.99 0.11
C ARG A 152 -19.35 0.26 1.21
N LYS A 153 -19.90 1.02 2.16
CA LYS A 153 -20.69 0.46 3.25
C LYS A 153 -21.85 -0.41 2.76
N ASN A 154 -22.50 -0.01 1.66
CA ASN A 154 -23.67 -0.73 1.15
C ASN A 154 -23.33 -1.85 0.14
N LEU A 155 -22.27 -1.72 -0.64
CA LEU A 155 -21.98 -2.67 -1.72
C LEU A 155 -20.82 -3.63 -1.39
N PHE A 156 -19.90 -3.26 -0.48
CA PHE A 156 -18.66 -4.03 -0.25
C PHE A 156 -18.54 -4.62 1.15
N ALA A 157 -19.55 -4.48 2.02
CA ALA A 157 -19.47 -4.96 3.41
C ALA A 157 -19.14 -6.45 3.53
N TYR A 158 -19.66 -7.29 2.64
CA TYR A 158 -19.32 -8.73 2.59
C TYR A 158 -17.86 -8.94 2.18
N ALA A 159 -17.39 -8.23 1.15
CA ALA A 159 -16.00 -8.30 0.69
C ALA A 159 -15.04 -7.84 1.79
N ASP A 160 -15.32 -6.70 2.44
CA ASP A 160 -14.50 -6.16 3.53
C ASP A 160 -14.35 -7.15 4.69
N LYS A 161 -15.45 -7.83 5.06
CA LYS A 161 -15.41 -8.86 6.10
C LYS A 161 -14.55 -10.06 5.69
N LYS A 162 -14.67 -10.53 4.44
CA LYS A 162 -13.90 -11.66 3.91
C LYS A 162 -12.41 -11.34 3.78
N GLU A 163 -12.09 -10.08 3.43
CA GLU A 163 -10.70 -9.57 3.34
C GLU A 163 -10.10 -9.21 4.71
N HIS A 164 -10.84 -9.38 5.82
CA HIS A 164 -10.38 -9.00 7.16
C HIS A 164 -10.04 -7.50 7.30
N HIS A 165 -10.83 -6.61 6.68
CA HIS A 165 -10.72 -5.17 6.87
C HIS A 165 -11.29 -4.81 8.26
N ILE A 166 -10.41 -4.45 9.19
CA ILE A 166 -10.76 -4.14 10.60
C ILE A 166 -10.72 -2.64 10.91
N SER A 167 -10.02 -1.86 10.08
CA SER A 167 -9.81 -0.42 10.26
C SER A 167 -10.13 0.35 8.97
N LEU A 168 -11.38 0.32 8.54
CA LEU A 168 -11.82 1.08 7.36
C LEU A 168 -11.80 2.58 7.65
N LEU A 169 -11.05 3.34 6.88
CA LEU A 169 -10.89 4.78 6.99
C LEU A 169 -11.70 5.50 5.91
N SER A 170 -12.41 6.57 6.28
CA SER A 170 -12.92 7.50 5.27
C SER A 170 -11.75 8.29 4.67
N HIS A 171 -11.94 8.85 3.47
CA HIS A 171 -10.93 9.71 2.84
C HIS A 171 -10.44 10.82 3.78
N GLN A 172 -11.38 11.52 4.44
CA GLN A 172 -11.06 12.60 5.38
C GLN A 172 -10.29 12.09 6.62
N THR A 173 -10.66 10.90 7.13
CA THR A 173 -9.96 10.29 8.27
C THR A 173 -8.53 9.92 7.90
N LEU A 174 -8.29 9.38 6.69
CA LEU A 174 -6.94 9.10 6.19
C LEU A 174 -6.11 10.38 6.14
N LEU A 175 -6.63 11.46 5.54
CA LEU A 175 -5.90 12.74 5.43
C LEU A 175 -5.60 13.34 6.81
N SER A 176 -6.56 13.31 7.73
CA SER A 176 -6.35 13.75 9.12
C SER A 176 -5.27 12.94 9.82
N LEU A 177 -5.27 11.61 9.64
CA LEU A 177 -4.31 10.72 10.26
C LEU A 177 -2.88 10.97 9.73
N LEU A 178 -2.72 11.19 8.42
CA LEU A 178 -1.44 11.56 7.80
C LEU A 178 -0.91 12.87 8.38
N ASN A 179 -1.73 13.93 8.44
CA ASN A 179 -1.34 15.21 9.03
C ASN A 179 -0.90 15.06 10.50
N ARG A 180 -1.68 14.33 11.31
CA ARG A 180 -1.38 14.09 12.74
C ARG A 180 -0.14 13.24 12.98
N THR A 181 0.32 12.50 11.97
CA THR A 181 1.54 11.68 12.04
C THR A 181 2.77 12.33 11.41
N GLY A 182 2.70 13.65 11.07
CA GLY A 182 3.83 14.46 10.63
C GLY A 182 4.05 14.47 9.12
N PHE A 183 3.02 14.15 8.32
CA PHE A 183 3.10 14.24 6.87
C PHE A 183 2.39 15.48 6.34
N LYS A 184 3.01 16.16 5.39
CA LYS A 184 2.39 17.18 4.56
C LYS A 184 1.77 16.52 3.33
N ILE A 185 0.47 16.68 3.12
CA ILE A 185 -0.21 16.15 1.95
C ILE A 185 0.15 17.00 0.74
N LEU A 186 0.67 16.36 -0.31
CA LEU A 186 1.01 17.00 -1.58
C LEU A 186 -0.13 16.86 -2.59
N ASP A 187 -0.78 15.70 -2.61
CA ASP A 187 -1.97 15.41 -3.43
C ASP A 187 -2.82 14.33 -2.78
N HIS A 188 -4.10 14.35 -3.07
CA HIS A 188 -5.04 13.33 -2.62
C HIS A 188 -6.22 13.20 -3.59
N TYR A 189 -6.76 11.98 -3.67
CA TYR A 189 -7.90 11.68 -4.53
C TYR A 189 -8.61 10.41 -4.05
N THR A 190 -9.83 10.22 -4.50
CA THR A 190 -10.48 8.92 -4.45
C THR A 190 -10.55 8.35 -5.86
N PHE A 191 -10.62 7.03 -5.98
CA PHE A 191 -10.71 6.40 -7.28
C PHE A 191 -11.58 5.15 -7.26
N SER A 192 -11.99 4.72 -8.45
CA SER A 192 -12.71 3.48 -8.64
C SER A 192 -12.11 2.69 -9.79
N ASN A 193 -11.83 1.42 -9.53
CA ASN A 193 -11.53 0.42 -10.55
C ASN A 193 -12.86 -0.26 -10.92
N LEU A 194 -13.64 0.32 -11.84
CA LEU A 194 -14.95 -0.22 -12.22
C LEU A 194 -14.84 -1.53 -13.02
N THR A 195 -13.74 -1.69 -13.71
CA THR A 195 -13.25 -2.92 -14.28
C THR A 195 -11.72 -2.85 -14.25
N PHE A 196 -11.02 -3.95 -14.47
CA PHE A 196 -9.54 -3.92 -14.51
C PHE A 196 -8.95 -2.95 -15.53
N PHE A 197 -9.76 -2.40 -16.44
CA PHE A 197 -9.36 -1.48 -17.50
C PHE A 197 -9.69 -0.01 -17.23
N PHE A 198 -10.64 0.29 -16.34
CA PHE A 198 -11.09 1.66 -16.08
C PHE A 198 -10.66 2.13 -14.68
N PHE A 199 -9.63 2.97 -14.67
CA PHE A 199 -9.15 3.66 -13.47
C PHE A 199 -9.68 5.09 -13.47
N LEU A 200 -10.78 5.31 -12.73
CA LEU A 200 -11.42 6.62 -12.63
C LEU A 200 -10.99 7.33 -11.36
N ILE A 201 -10.41 8.51 -11.51
CA ILE A 201 -9.98 9.38 -10.39
C ILE A 201 -11.05 10.43 -10.12
N PHE A 202 -11.37 10.62 -8.85
CA PHE A 202 -12.30 11.63 -8.36
C PHE A 202 -11.59 12.56 -7.38
N ARG A 203 -11.85 13.89 -7.51
CA ARG A 203 -11.41 14.89 -6.52
C ARG A 203 -12.46 15.10 -5.41
N SER A 204 -13.31 14.11 -5.18
CA SER A 204 -14.40 14.08 -4.20
C SER A 204 -14.35 12.76 -3.44
N ASN A 205 -15.26 12.54 -2.49
CA ASN A 205 -15.32 11.33 -1.67
C ASN A 205 -16.16 10.19 -2.30
N ILE A 206 -16.30 10.14 -3.64
CA ILE A 206 -17.20 9.16 -4.31
C ILE A 206 -16.49 7.83 -4.61
N GLY A 207 -15.20 7.85 -4.87
CA GLY A 207 -14.43 6.62 -5.18
C GLY A 207 -14.48 5.60 -4.06
N HIS A 208 -14.41 4.32 -4.38
CA HIS A 208 -14.39 3.25 -3.39
C HIS A 208 -12.99 2.99 -2.79
N GLU A 209 -11.98 3.65 -3.33
CA GLU A 209 -10.60 3.67 -2.84
C GLU A 209 -10.18 5.11 -2.52
N SER A 210 -9.27 5.26 -1.59
CA SER A 210 -8.72 6.54 -1.14
C SER A 210 -7.19 6.51 -1.24
N ALA A 211 -6.61 7.53 -1.85
CA ALA A 211 -5.17 7.65 -1.98
C ALA A 211 -4.66 9.03 -1.58
N ALA A 212 -3.45 9.08 -1.06
CA ALA A 212 -2.73 10.30 -0.75
C ALA A 212 -1.24 10.16 -1.10
N ILE A 213 -0.68 11.24 -1.63
CA ILE A 213 0.76 11.44 -1.82
C ILE A 213 1.17 12.48 -0.80
N SER A 214 2.12 12.13 0.04
CA SER A 214 2.53 12.95 1.18
C SER A 214 4.03 13.03 1.28
N GLN A 215 4.52 14.07 1.96
CA GLN A 215 5.93 14.30 2.21
C GLN A 215 6.19 14.38 3.70
N LYS A 216 7.27 13.77 4.18
CA LYS A 216 7.73 13.95 5.54
C LYS A 216 8.28 15.37 5.72
N ILE A 217 7.73 16.13 6.68
CA ILE A 217 8.25 17.42 7.15
C ILE A 217 9.28 17.23 8.24
#